data_519eb5bc2f293218410bf5bf033ff20c
#
_entry.id   519eb5bc2f293218410bf5bf033ff20c
#
_cell.length_a   1.000
_cell.length_b   1.000
_cell.length_c   1.000
_cell.angle_alpha   90.00
_cell.angle_beta   90.00
_cell.angle_gamma   90.00
#
_symmetry.space_group_name_H-M   'P 1'
#
loop_
_entity.id
_entity.type
_entity.pdbx_description
1 polymer ?
#
loop_
_entity_poly.entity_id
_entity_poly.type
_entity_poly.pdbx_seq_one_letter_code
_entity_poly.pdbx_strand_id
1 'polypeptide(L)'
;MSLAIDAWARVGTVDDVPELEGRSITVDGRRIAVFRLPTGWAAIDAACPHLGGPLGDGLVAERCVTCPLHGRRFDLVTGEQHGGDDVVAVHEIAERHGEIWVRLAEPS
;
A
#
# COMPACT_ATOMS: atom_id res chain seq x y z
N MET A 1 -9.01 25.82 8.84
CA MET A 1 -8.19 24.63 9.02
C MET A 1 -8.39 23.69 7.86
N SER A 2 -7.31 23.17 7.34
CA SER A 2 -7.42 22.24 6.23
C SER A 2 -7.32 20.83 6.75
N LEU A 3 -8.44 20.12 6.75
CA LEU A 3 -8.46 18.72 7.20
C LEU A 3 -7.67 17.82 6.25
N ALA A 4 -7.64 18.20 4.96
CA ALA A 4 -6.92 17.39 3.98
C ALA A 4 -5.42 17.38 4.27
N ILE A 5 -4.85 18.53 4.65
CA ILE A 5 -3.44 18.61 4.97
C ILE A 5 -3.13 17.79 6.22
N ASP A 6 -3.99 17.90 7.23
CA ASP A 6 -3.76 17.18 8.48
C ASP A 6 -3.88 15.67 8.31
N ALA A 7 -4.64 15.23 7.31
CA ALA A 7 -4.87 13.82 7.09
C ALA A 7 -3.75 13.15 6.28
N TRP A 8 -2.89 13.93 5.62
CA TRP A 8 -1.80 13.38 4.83
C TRP A 8 -0.54 13.29 5.66
N ALA A 9 0.14 12.16 5.56
CA ALA A 9 1.40 11.92 6.26
C ALA A 9 2.52 11.71 5.23
N ARG A 10 3.64 12.39 5.44
CA ARG A 10 4.83 12.16 4.62
C ARG A 10 5.46 10.86 5.08
N VAL A 11 5.68 9.94 4.16
CA VAL A 11 6.15 8.59 4.52
C VAL A 11 7.53 8.28 3.95
N GLY A 12 8.06 9.11 3.08
CA GLY A 12 9.40 8.88 2.53
C GLY A 12 9.59 9.66 1.25
N THR A 13 10.60 9.25 0.50
CA THR A 13 10.89 9.84 -0.81
C THR A 13 10.77 8.79 -1.89
N VAL A 14 10.70 9.25 -3.15
CA VAL A 14 10.58 8.32 -4.28
C VAL A 14 11.76 7.36 -4.36
N ASP A 15 12.93 7.78 -3.90
CA ASP A 15 14.12 6.93 -3.97
C ASP A 15 14.10 5.80 -2.94
N ASP A 16 13.22 5.88 -1.94
CA ASP A 16 13.13 4.84 -0.92
C ASP A 16 12.47 3.58 -1.44
N VAL A 17 11.73 3.66 -2.55
CA VAL A 17 10.97 2.52 -3.06
C VAL A 17 11.31 2.32 -4.53
N PRO A 18 12.11 1.30 -4.86
CA PRO A 18 12.38 0.98 -6.26
C PRO A 18 11.12 0.56 -7.00
N GLU A 19 11.15 0.71 -8.31
CA GLU A 19 10.01 0.35 -9.16
C GLU A 19 9.70 -1.14 -9.02
N LEU A 20 8.41 -1.46 -8.94
CA LEU A 20 7.89 -2.82 -8.77
C LEU A 20 8.26 -3.44 -7.43
N GLU A 21 8.55 -2.62 -6.43
CA GLU A 21 8.81 -3.08 -5.07
C GLU A 21 7.88 -2.37 -4.09
N GLY A 22 7.80 -2.93 -2.90
CA GLY A 22 7.02 -2.35 -1.83
C GLY A 22 7.86 -2.12 -0.59
N ARG A 23 7.34 -1.30 0.30
CA ARG A 23 7.92 -1.05 1.62
C ARG A 23 6.80 -0.98 2.64
N SER A 24 7.04 -1.58 3.80
CA SER A 24 6.10 -1.48 4.92
C SER A 24 6.51 -0.31 5.79
N ILE A 25 5.54 0.51 6.14
CA ILE A 25 5.74 1.68 6.99
C ILE A 25 4.61 1.75 8.01
N THR A 26 4.82 2.53 9.07
CA THR A 26 3.80 2.72 10.09
C THR A 26 3.35 4.17 10.06
N VAL A 27 2.04 4.39 9.95
CA VAL A 27 1.43 5.72 9.96
C VAL A 27 0.32 5.71 10.99
N ASP A 28 0.44 6.56 12.01
CA ASP A 28 -0.56 6.69 13.07
C ASP A 28 -0.90 5.32 13.70
N GLY A 29 0.13 4.50 13.92
CA GLY A 29 -0.05 3.20 14.54
C GLY A 29 -0.52 2.10 13.61
N ARG A 30 -0.81 2.42 12.35
CA ARG A 30 -1.23 1.42 11.37
C ARG A 30 -0.08 1.05 10.46
N ARG A 31 0.09 -0.22 10.22
CA ARG A 31 1.11 -0.68 9.28
C ARG A 31 0.51 -0.73 7.88
N ILE A 32 1.16 -0.02 6.97
CA ILE A 32 0.73 -0.01 5.57
C ILE A 32 1.89 -0.38 4.68
N ALA A 33 1.56 -0.80 3.46
CA ALA A 33 2.54 -1.12 2.43
C ALA A 33 2.36 -0.15 1.28
N VAL A 34 3.46 0.50 0.86
CA VAL A 34 3.46 1.37 -0.31
C VAL A 34 4.23 0.69 -1.42
N PHE A 35 3.74 0.85 -2.65
CA PHE A 35 4.31 0.19 -3.82
C PHE A 35 4.54 1.20 -4.92
N ARG A 36 5.65 1.05 -5.63
CA ARG A 36 5.93 1.86 -6.81
C ARG A 36 5.64 1.05 -8.07
N LEU A 37 4.69 1.55 -8.85
CA LEU A 37 4.27 0.90 -10.09
C LEU A 37 4.77 1.71 -11.28
N PRO A 38 4.85 1.11 -12.48
CA PRO A 38 5.24 1.88 -13.67
C PRO A 38 4.33 3.08 -13.94
N THR A 39 3.07 2.98 -13.53
CA THR A 39 2.08 4.02 -13.78
C THR A 39 1.83 4.93 -12.59
N GLY A 40 2.49 4.69 -11.46
CA GLY A 40 2.27 5.51 -10.27
C GLY A 40 2.51 4.77 -8.98
N TRP A 41 1.71 5.06 -7.97
CA TRP A 41 1.91 4.54 -6.61
C TRP A 41 0.65 3.87 -6.10
N ALA A 42 0.83 2.95 -5.17
CA ALA A 42 -0.30 2.31 -4.49
C ALA A 42 0.03 2.14 -3.01
N ALA A 43 -1.00 2.16 -2.17
CA ALA A 43 -0.83 1.96 -0.73
C ALA A 43 -2.00 1.12 -0.23
N ILE A 44 -1.69 0.05 0.51
CA ILE A 44 -2.68 -0.85 1.07
C ILE A 44 -2.26 -1.20 2.50
N ASP A 45 -3.15 -1.85 3.24
CA ASP A 45 -2.76 -2.41 4.54
C ASP A 45 -1.60 -3.37 4.34
N ALA A 46 -0.66 -3.36 5.29
CA ALA A 46 0.55 -4.18 5.17
C ALA A 46 0.29 -5.65 5.45
N ALA A 47 -0.71 -5.97 6.25
CA ALA A 47 -0.97 -7.34 6.67
C ALA A 47 -1.96 -8.02 5.73
N CYS A 48 -1.58 -9.18 5.23
CA CYS A 48 -2.50 -10.01 4.46
C CYS A 48 -3.65 -10.46 5.36
N PRO A 49 -4.91 -10.28 4.95
CA PRO A 49 -6.05 -10.60 5.82
C PRO A 49 -6.14 -12.07 6.19
N HIS A 50 -5.47 -12.95 5.42
CA HIS A 50 -5.53 -14.38 5.72
C HIS A 50 -4.72 -14.73 6.96
N LEU A 51 -3.41 -14.47 6.97
CA LEU A 51 -2.55 -14.85 8.09
C LEU A 51 -1.58 -13.73 8.49
N GLY A 52 -1.88 -12.51 8.09
CA GLY A 52 -1.02 -11.39 8.46
C GLY A 52 0.30 -11.34 7.72
N GLY A 53 0.41 -12.02 6.58
CA GLY A 53 1.65 -12.02 5.82
C GLY A 53 2.06 -10.61 5.38
N PRO A 54 3.37 -10.35 5.26
CA PRO A 54 3.86 -8.99 4.97
C PRO A 54 3.70 -8.66 3.49
N LEU A 55 2.60 -8.00 3.13
CA LEU A 55 2.33 -7.66 1.74
C LEU A 55 3.39 -6.73 1.15
N GLY A 56 4.03 -5.91 1.97
CA GLY A 56 5.11 -5.04 1.51
C GLY A 56 6.32 -5.78 0.98
N ASP A 57 6.49 -7.05 1.35
CA ASP A 57 7.57 -7.90 0.86
C ASP A 57 7.12 -8.78 -0.30
N GLY A 58 5.90 -8.62 -0.78
CA GLY A 58 5.35 -9.46 -1.83
C GLY A 58 5.90 -9.12 -3.20
N LEU A 59 5.64 -10.01 -4.14
CA LEU A 59 6.03 -9.81 -5.53
C LEU A 59 4.97 -8.98 -6.24
N VAL A 60 5.41 -7.91 -6.88
CA VAL A 60 4.53 -7.03 -7.62
C VAL A 60 4.63 -7.34 -9.11
N ALA A 61 3.48 -7.56 -9.73
CA ALA A 61 3.40 -7.75 -11.18
C ALA A 61 2.14 -7.07 -11.66
N GLU A 62 2.26 -6.31 -12.73
CA GLU A 62 1.16 -5.51 -13.25
C GLU A 62 0.65 -4.59 -12.14
N ARG A 63 -0.56 -4.77 -11.65
CA ARG A 63 -1.04 -3.95 -10.53
C ARG A 63 -1.46 -4.81 -9.35
N CYS A 64 -0.85 -5.98 -9.23
CA CYS A 64 -1.17 -6.92 -8.17
C CYS A 64 0.06 -7.20 -7.33
N VAL A 65 -0.16 -7.54 -6.06
CA VAL A 65 0.89 -8.04 -5.18
C VAL A 65 0.55 -9.46 -4.74
N THR A 66 1.56 -10.32 -4.71
CA THR A 66 1.42 -11.70 -4.26
C THR A 66 2.00 -11.80 -2.85
N CYS A 67 1.16 -12.23 -1.90
CA CYS A 67 1.58 -12.41 -0.51
C CYS A 67 2.64 -13.50 -0.43
N PRO A 68 3.78 -13.23 0.25
CA PRO A 68 4.86 -14.22 0.29
C PRO A 68 4.55 -15.46 1.12
N LEU A 69 3.51 -15.45 1.97
CA LEU A 69 3.21 -16.62 2.79
C LEU A 69 2.47 -17.70 2.04
N HIS A 70 1.36 -17.36 1.38
CA HIS A 70 0.51 -18.38 0.76
C HIS A 70 0.15 -18.07 -0.66
N GLY A 71 0.82 -17.09 -1.28
CA GLY A 71 0.61 -16.80 -2.69
C GLY A 71 -0.71 -16.12 -3.03
N ARG A 72 -1.42 -15.58 -2.04
CA ARG A 72 -2.65 -14.86 -2.33
C ARG A 72 -2.32 -13.55 -3.04
N ARG A 73 -3.11 -13.22 -4.03
CA ARG A 73 -2.86 -12.04 -4.87
C ARG A 73 -3.94 -10.99 -4.61
N PHE A 74 -3.50 -9.75 -4.46
CA PHE A 74 -4.41 -8.64 -4.22
C PHE A 74 -4.19 -7.55 -5.26
N ASP A 75 -5.30 -7.00 -5.75
CA ASP A 75 -5.26 -5.87 -6.67
C ASP A 75 -4.88 -4.62 -5.88
N LEU A 76 -3.87 -3.91 -6.34
CA LEU A 76 -3.36 -2.73 -5.61
C LEU A 76 -4.23 -1.50 -5.79
N VAL A 77 -5.16 -1.52 -6.73
CA VAL A 77 -6.10 -0.41 -6.94
C VAL A 77 -7.39 -0.62 -6.15
N THR A 78 -7.92 -1.84 -6.15
CA THR A 78 -9.20 -2.12 -5.51
C THR A 78 -9.06 -2.76 -4.14
N GLY A 79 -7.92 -3.42 -3.86
CA GLY A 79 -7.72 -4.17 -2.63
C GLY A 79 -8.33 -5.56 -2.65
N GLU A 80 -8.95 -5.96 -3.76
CA GLU A 80 -9.64 -7.23 -3.85
C GLU A 80 -8.69 -8.39 -4.11
N GLN A 81 -8.95 -9.51 -3.46
CA GLN A 81 -8.17 -10.72 -3.69
C GLN A 81 -8.60 -11.37 -5.01
N HIS A 82 -7.62 -11.75 -5.81
CA HIS A 82 -7.88 -12.52 -7.03
C HIS A 82 -8.18 -13.97 -6.65
N GLY A 83 -9.34 -14.44 -7.04
CA GLY A 83 -9.73 -15.82 -6.79
C GLY A 83 -10.21 -16.09 -5.37
N GLY A 84 -10.54 -15.04 -4.62
CA GLY A 84 -11.05 -15.17 -3.27
C GLY A 84 -11.88 -13.98 -2.88
N ASP A 85 -12.37 -13.99 -1.63
CA ASP A 85 -13.30 -12.97 -1.16
C ASP A 85 -12.67 -11.95 -0.21
N ASP A 86 -11.39 -12.11 0.12
CA ASP A 86 -10.74 -11.18 1.03
C ASP A 86 -10.46 -9.84 0.36
N VAL A 87 -10.47 -8.79 1.16
CA VAL A 87 -10.22 -7.43 0.69
C VAL A 87 -9.28 -6.76 1.68
N VAL A 88 -8.27 -6.05 1.17
CA VAL A 88 -7.43 -5.20 2.02
C VAL A 88 -7.83 -3.75 1.82
N ALA A 89 -7.66 -2.94 2.85
CA ALA A 89 -7.94 -1.52 2.74
C ALA A 89 -6.93 -0.86 1.79
N VAL A 90 -7.44 0.01 0.94
CA VAL A 90 -6.62 0.79 0.01
C VAL A 90 -6.59 2.23 0.52
N HIS A 91 -5.39 2.79 0.60
CA HIS A 91 -5.18 4.14 1.09
C HIS A 91 -4.83 5.07 -0.06
N GLU A 92 -5.04 6.36 0.13
CA GLU A 92 -4.65 7.33 -0.87
C GLU A 92 -3.15 7.57 -0.78
N ILE A 93 -2.52 7.76 -1.93
CA ILE A 93 -1.08 8.00 -2.01
C ILE A 93 -0.81 9.00 -3.11
N ALA A 94 0.14 9.89 -2.85
CA ALA A 94 0.50 10.92 -3.82
C ALA A 94 1.99 11.21 -3.73
N GLU A 95 2.58 11.53 -4.86
CA GLU A 95 3.95 12.00 -4.93
C GLU A 95 3.94 13.50 -5.15
N ARG A 96 4.71 14.23 -4.35
CA ARG A 96 4.84 15.68 -4.51
C ARG A 96 6.28 16.08 -4.26
N HIS A 97 6.90 16.68 -5.27
CA HIS A 97 8.27 17.19 -5.16
C HIS A 97 9.27 16.12 -4.70
N GLY A 98 9.08 14.89 -5.20
CA GLY A 98 9.95 13.77 -4.84
C GLY A 98 9.64 13.12 -3.51
N GLU A 99 8.60 13.56 -2.83
CA GLU A 99 8.18 12.99 -1.55
C GLU A 99 6.89 12.23 -1.71
N ILE A 100 6.74 11.19 -0.89
CA ILE A 100 5.57 10.33 -0.91
C ILE A 100 4.71 10.64 0.29
N TRP A 101 3.42 10.85 0.04
CA TRP A 101 2.42 11.20 1.06
C TRP A 101 1.28 10.20 1.00
N VAL A 102 0.79 9.80 2.16
CA VAL A 102 -0.31 8.84 2.28
C VAL A 102 -1.41 9.41 3.16
N ARG A 103 -2.65 9.19 2.76
CA ARG A 103 -3.81 9.48 3.59
C ARG A 103 -4.55 8.19 3.85
N LEU A 104 -4.63 7.80 5.12
CA LEU A 104 -5.21 6.53 5.50
C LEU A 104 -6.71 6.50 5.25
N ALA A 105 -7.18 5.36 4.72
CA ALA A 105 -8.62 5.13 4.63
C ALA A 105 -9.18 4.96 6.04
N GLU A 106 -10.42 5.41 6.22
CA GLU A 106 -11.05 5.30 7.52
C GLU A 106 -11.34 3.83 7.83
N PRO A 107 -11.18 3.44 9.10
CA PRO A 107 -11.56 2.09 9.48
C PRO A 107 -13.06 1.91 9.33
N SER A 108 -13.46 0.77 8.84
CA SER A 108 -14.88 0.48 8.66
C SER A 108 -15.48 -0.20 9.89
#